data_da90af6c6e89e6d9869df57625eb919c
#
_entry.id   da90af6c6e89e6d9869df57625eb919c
#
_cell.length_a   1.000
_cell.length_b   1.000
_cell.length_c   1.000
_cell.angle_alpha   90.00
_cell.angle_beta   90.00
_cell.angle_gamma   90.00
#
_symmetry.space_group_name_H-M   'P 1'
#
loop_
_entity.id
_entity.type
_entity.pdbx_description
1 polymer ?
#
loop_
_entity_poly.entity_id
_entity_poly.type
_entity_poly.pdbx_seq_one_letter_code
_entity_poly.pdbx_strand_id
1 'polypeptide(L)'
;DAGRLATRGGDRGAGIVPGQPDKSLLFQALTGNDDLERMPYEKPQLQAAEIALIRAWIVQGGKYPADEVIVGGRRSSEHWSFQPIVRAKLPAVSNPAWVRNAIDTFVLARLDREQLKPAPAADRVTLIRRLSLDLLGLPPSTDQVDAFLADTAPGAYSRLVDRMLASPRYGERWGRHWLDLARYADSDGFTIDAARSIWKYRDWVIGAIN
;
A
#
# COMPACT_ATOMS: atom_id res chain seq x y z
N ASP A 1 -10.99 14.98 15.02
CA ASP A 1 -11.46 16.30 15.50
C ASP A 1 -10.25 17.25 15.48
N ALA A 2 -10.20 18.18 14.49
CA ALA A 2 -9.08 19.11 14.26
C ALA A 2 -8.88 20.03 15.48
N GLY A 3 -9.96 20.48 16.06
CA GLY A 3 -9.92 21.32 17.25
C GLY A 3 -9.24 20.63 18.44
N ARG A 4 -9.48 19.34 18.63
CA ARG A 4 -8.81 18.54 19.67
C ARG A 4 -7.32 18.39 19.44
N LEU A 5 -6.89 18.21 18.19
CA LEU A 5 -5.46 18.11 17.88
C LEU A 5 -4.73 19.42 18.09
N ALA A 6 -5.33 20.55 17.68
CA ALA A 6 -4.73 21.87 17.85
C ALA A 6 -4.67 22.31 19.33
N THR A 7 -5.67 21.95 20.15
CA THR A 7 -5.70 22.27 21.58
C THR A 7 -4.88 21.30 22.45
N ARG A 8 -4.73 20.03 22.03
CA ARG A 8 -3.93 19.05 22.75
C ARG A 8 -2.42 19.27 22.58
N GLY A 9 -2.01 19.80 21.41
CA GLY A 9 -0.61 20.09 21.10
C GLY A 9 0.27 18.86 20.92
N GLY A 10 1.55 19.12 20.65
CA GLY A 10 2.65 18.14 20.58
C GLY A 10 3.62 18.31 21.76
N ASP A 11 4.88 17.89 21.55
CA ASP A 11 5.95 17.90 22.57
C ASP A 11 6.26 19.30 23.11
N ARG A 12 5.95 20.36 22.36
CA ARG A 12 6.19 21.78 22.75
C ARG A 12 4.98 22.44 23.41
N GLY A 13 3.85 21.72 23.59
CA GLY A 13 2.64 22.25 24.19
C GLY A 13 1.49 22.47 23.20
N ALA A 14 0.43 23.12 23.65
CA ALA A 14 -0.78 23.33 22.86
C ALA A 14 -0.56 24.34 21.71
N GLY A 15 -0.91 23.95 20.50
CA GLY A 15 -0.90 24.85 19.36
C GLY A 15 -1.83 26.04 19.56
N ILE A 16 -2.99 25.81 20.20
CA ILE A 16 -3.98 26.83 20.55
C ILE A 16 -4.43 26.62 22.00
N VAL A 17 -4.33 27.66 22.82
CA VAL A 17 -4.90 27.71 24.16
C VAL A 17 -6.15 28.60 24.10
N PRO A 18 -7.36 28.04 24.19
CA PRO A 18 -8.60 28.81 24.09
C PRO A 18 -8.63 30.01 25.05
N GLY A 19 -8.93 31.18 24.54
CA GLY A 19 -8.98 32.42 25.31
C GLY A 19 -7.61 33.08 25.62
N GLN A 20 -6.49 32.41 25.30
CA GLN A 20 -5.14 32.86 25.66
C GLN A 20 -4.21 32.88 24.45
N PRO A 21 -4.29 33.88 23.57
CA PRO A 21 -3.45 33.93 22.37
C PRO A 21 -1.96 33.94 22.70
N ASP A 22 -1.52 34.66 23.72
CA ASP A 22 -0.12 34.80 24.07
C ASP A 22 0.51 33.49 24.59
N LYS A 23 -0.29 32.51 25.01
CA LYS A 23 0.12 31.14 25.36
C LYS A 23 -0.05 30.11 24.24
N SER A 24 -0.60 30.55 23.12
CA SER A 24 -0.85 29.69 21.95
C SER A 24 0.38 29.66 21.07
N LEU A 25 1.01 28.50 20.85
CA LEU A 25 2.21 28.35 20.03
C LEU A 25 2.00 28.87 18.59
N LEU A 26 0.80 28.69 18.03
CA LEU A 26 0.44 29.25 16.73
C LEU A 26 0.58 30.78 16.71
N PHE A 27 0.04 31.47 17.72
CA PHE A 27 0.10 32.94 17.78
C PHE A 27 1.53 33.45 18.02
N GLN A 28 2.28 32.77 18.87
CA GLN A 28 3.70 33.07 19.12
C GLN A 28 4.54 32.90 17.83
N ALA A 29 4.33 31.84 17.07
CA ALA A 29 5.04 31.61 15.81
C ALA A 29 4.69 32.66 14.73
N LEU A 30 3.45 33.17 14.73
CA LEU A 30 3.01 34.23 13.80
C LEU A 30 3.56 35.61 14.15
N THR A 31 3.74 35.89 15.43
CA THR A 31 4.22 37.20 15.93
C THR A 31 5.74 37.28 16.07
N GLY A 32 6.42 36.15 16.01
CA GLY A 32 7.88 36.04 16.18
C GLY A 32 8.23 35.89 17.67
N ASN A 33 8.45 34.66 18.10
CA ASN A 33 9.07 34.34 19.38
C ASN A 33 10.44 33.73 19.06
N ASP A 34 11.50 34.18 19.74
CA ASP A 34 12.88 33.76 19.45
C ASP A 34 13.11 32.25 19.59
N ASP A 35 12.27 31.55 20.34
CA ASP A 35 12.32 30.10 20.54
C ASP A 35 11.52 29.29 19.51
N LEU A 36 10.77 29.94 18.64
CA LEU A 36 9.91 29.29 17.64
C LEU A 36 10.24 29.73 16.23
N GLU A 37 10.26 28.76 15.32
CA GLU A 37 10.39 29.05 13.90
C GLU A 37 9.20 29.85 13.40
N ARG A 38 9.48 30.96 12.75
CA ARG A 38 8.46 31.93 12.33
C ARG A 38 7.55 31.35 11.27
N MET A 39 6.27 31.57 11.40
CA MET A 39 5.25 31.16 10.43
C MET A 39 4.65 32.38 9.69
N PRO A 40 4.29 32.21 8.39
CA PRO A 40 4.47 31.04 7.53
C PRO A 40 5.94 30.81 7.16
N TYR A 41 6.39 29.54 7.22
CA TYR A 41 7.77 29.17 6.92
C TYR A 41 8.12 29.49 5.44
N GLU A 42 9.26 30.16 5.20
CA GLU A 42 9.77 30.55 3.87
C GLU A 42 8.75 31.32 2.99
N LYS A 43 7.75 31.94 3.58
CA LYS A 43 6.73 32.75 2.88
C LYS A 43 6.64 34.16 3.46
N PRO A 44 6.05 35.12 2.70
CA PRO A 44 5.76 36.44 3.25
C PRO A 44 4.95 36.36 4.54
N GLN A 45 5.27 37.22 5.48
CA GLN A 45 4.55 37.30 6.74
C GLN A 45 3.09 37.71 6.52
N LEU A 46 2.19 37.18 7.34
CA LEU A 46 0.81 37.61 7.38
C LEU A 46 0.71 39.10 7.74
N GLN A 47 -0.27 39.77 7.15
CA GLN A 47 -0.54 41.18 7.47
C GLN A 47 -1.06 41.33 8.89
N ALA A 48 -0.85 42.48 9.50
CA ALA A 48 -1.30 42.78 10.87
C ALA A 48 -2.80 42.54 11.07
N ALA A 49 -3.62 42.81 10.04
CA ALA A 49 -5.06 42.55 10.07
C ALA A 49 -5.39 41.05 10.14
N GLU A 50 -4.65 40.21 9.43
CA GLU A 50 -4.82 38.74 9.44
C GLU A 50 -4.41 38.14 10.78
N ILE A 51 -3.29 38.63 11.34
CA ILE A 51 -2.85 38.23 12.70
C ILE A 51 -3.87 38.65 13.76
N ALA A 52 -4.47 39.83 13.60
CA ALA A 52 -5.52 40.31 14.51
C ALA A 52 -6.78 39.44 14.47
N LEU A 53 -7.18 38.95 13.29
CA LEU A 53 -8.29 37.99 13.13
C LEU A 53 -8.02 36.68 13.86
N ILE A 54 -6.82 36.12 13.71
CA ILE A 54 -6.41 34.89 14.40
C ILE A 54 -6.41 35.11 15.91
N ARG A 55 -5.89 36.25 16.38
CA ARG A 55 -5.93 36.63 17.79
C ARG A 55 -7.35 36.70 18.32
N ALA A 56 -8.26 37.38 17.61
CA ALA A 56 -9.65 37.50 18.01
C ALA A 56 -10.35 36.12 18.06
N TRP A 57 -10.09 35.25 17.09
CA TRP A 57 -10.60 33.90 17.09
C TRP A 57 -10.14 33.08 18.30
N ILE A 58 -8.85 33.13 18.65
CA ILE A 58 -8.31 32.44 19.84
C ILE A 58 -8.97 32.99 21.12
N VAL A 59 -9.13 34.33 21.24
CA VAL A 59 -9.80 34.98 22.39
C VAL A 59 -11.24 34.51 22.55
N GLN A 60 -11.94 34.28 21.43
CA GLN A 60 -13.32 33.72 21.40
C GLN A 60 -13.38 32.22 21.70
N GLY A 61 -12.25 31.61 22.06
CA GLY A 61 -12.17 30.22 22.46
C GLY A 61 -11.67 29.27 21.38
N GLY A 62 -11.20 29.77 20.22
CA GLY A 62 -10.64 28.94 19.14
C GLY A 62 -11.63 27.87 18.65
N LYS A 63 -12.91 28.23 18.53
CA LYS A 63 -13.98 27.30 18.16
C LYS A 63 -13.85 26.89 16.69
N TYR A 64 -13.97 25.60 16.44
CA TYR A 64 -14.01 25.00 15.11
C TYR A 64 -15.47 24.69 14.73
N PRO A 65 -15.86 24.79 13.47
CA PRO A 65 -17.13 24.29 13.00
C PRO A 65 -17.31 22.81 13.35
N ALA A 66 -18.48 22.41 13.80
CA ALA A 66 -18.75 21.03 14.22
C ALA A 66 -18.63 20.01 13.06
N ASP A 67 -18.78 20.51 11.85
CA ASP A 67 -18.72 19.79 10.57
C ASP A 67 -17.37 19.97 9.84
N GLU A 68 -16.36 20.57 10.50
CA GLU A 68 -15.08 20.77 9.89
C GLU A 68 -14.41 19.42 9.57
N VAL A 69 -14.26 19.17 8.27
CA VAL A 69 -13.53 18.03 7.75
C VAL A 69 -12.04 18.38 7.69
N ILE A 70 -11.21 17.73 8.49
CA ILE A 70 -9.77 17.90 8.42
C ILE A 70 -9.29 17.46 7.03
N VAL A 71 -8.87 18.42 6.21
CA VAL A 71 -8.17 18.16 4.95
C VAL A 71 -6.78 17.63 5.33
N GLY A 72 -6.65 16.29 5.43
CA GLY A 72 -5.39 15.63 5.87
C GLY A 72 -5.54 14.72 7.09
N GLY A 73 -6.62 14.82 7.90
CA GLY A 73 -7.00 13.78 8.86
C GLY A 73 -7.52 12.54 8.16
N ARG A 74 -7.49 11.38 8.81
CA ARG A 74 -8.12 10.15 8.31
C ARG A 74 -9.58 10.46 7.95
N ARG A 75 -9.81 10.77 6.68
CA ARG A 75 -11.18 10.83 6.15
C ARG A 75 -11.74 9.43 6.33
N SER A 76 -12.87 9.29 6.99
CA SER A 76 -13.76 8.17 6.72
C SER A 76 -14.21 8.38 5.27
N SER A 77 -13.40 7.95 4.34
CA SER A 77 -13.68 8.07 2.92
C SER A 77 -14.84 7.15 2.62
N GLU A 78 -15.87 7.63 1.93
CA GLU A 78 -16.92 6.77 1.37
C GLU A 78 -16.39 5.85 0.27
N HIS A 79 -15.13 6.05 -0.13
CA HIS A 79 -14.46 5.21 -1.12
C HIS A 79 -14.41 3.77 -0.64
N TRP A 80 -14.77 2.84 -1.51
CA TRP A 80 -14.91 1.42 -1.21
C TRP A 80 -13.69 0.78 -0.54
N SER A 81 -12.46 1.22 -0.88
CA SER A 81 -11.22 0.67 -0.32
C SER A 81 -10.97 1.00 1.16
N PHE A 82 -11.72 1.97 1.71
CA PHE A 82 -11.62 2.36 3.13
C PHE A 82 -12.84 1.89 3.94
N GLN A 83 -13.77 1.18 3.30
CA GLN A 83 -14.90 0.57 3.99
C GLN A 83 -14.51 -0.78 4.61
N PRO A 84 -15.18 -1.23 5.67
CA PRO A 84 -14.98 -2.56 6.21
C PRO A 84 -15.14 -3.63 5.12
N ILE A 85 -14.27 -4.66 5.15
CA ILE A 85 -14.32 -5.76 4.19
C ILE A 85 -15.59 -6.56 4.43
N VAL A 86 -16.45 -6.63 3.41
CA VAL A 86 -17.65 -7.45 3.40
C VAL A 86 -17.58 -8.51 2.32
N ARG A 87 -18.10 -9.70 2.60
CA ARG A 87 -18.17 -10.77 1.59
C ARG A 87 -19.20 -10.41 0.55
N ALA A 88 -18.73 -10.13 -0.69
CA ALA A 88 -19.61 -9.79 -1.79
C ALA A 88 -20.49 -10.98 -2.21
N LYS A 89 -21.75 -10.70 -2.59
CA LYS A 89 -22.65 -11.68 -3.20
C LYS A 89 -22.14 -12.04 -4.59
N LEU A 90 -22.09 -13.35 -4.88
CA LEU A 90 -21.70 -13.83 -6.20
C LEU A 90 -22.71 -13.37 -7.26
N PRO A 91 -22.25 -12.78 -8.36
CA PRO A 91 -23.14 -12.37 -9.45
C PRO A 91 -23.65 -13.59 -10.25
N ALA A 92 -24.78 -13.42 -10.92
CA ALA A 92 -25.20 -14.37 -11.93
C ALA A 92 -24.32 -14.24 -13.18
N VAL A 93 -24.04 -15.36 -13.84
CA VAL A 93 -23.15 -15.43 -15.01
C VAL A 93 -23.75 -16.28 -16.13
N SER A 94 -23.36 -15.99 -17.37
CA SER A 94 -23.89 -16.68 -18.57
C SER A 94 -23.46 -18.15 -18.69
N ASN A 95 -22.26 -18.49 -18.20
CA ASN A 95 -21.69 -19.83 -18.31
C ASN A 95 -21.16 -20.35 -16.96
N PRO A 96 -22.01 -20.84 -16.05
CA PRO A 96 -21.57 -21.37 -14.76
C PRO A 96 -20.60 -22.54 -14.88
N ALA A 97 -20.62 -23.32 -15.97
CA ALA A 97 -19.75 -24.47 -16.17
C ALA A 97 -18.28 -24.08 -16.38
N TRP A 98 -18.01 -22.86 -16.78
CA TRP A 98 -16.64 -22.31 -16.91
C TRP A 98 -16.04 -21.97 -15.54
N VAL A 99 -16.87 -21.67 -14.54
CA VAL A 99 -16.47 -21.21 -13.22
C VAL A 99 -15.85 -22.36 -12.41
N ARG A 100 -14.64 -22.16 -11.90
CA ARG A 100 -13.94 -23.12 -11.00
C ARG A 100 -13.93 -22.65 -9.55
N ASN A 101 -13.98 -21.34 -9.32
CA ASN A 101 -13.98 -20.74 -8.00
C ASN A 101 -14.76 -19.41 -8.00
N ALA A 102 -14.95 -18.81 -6.81
CA ALA A 102 -15.72 -17.58 -6.66
C ALA A 102 -15.14 -16.38 -7.45
N ILE A 103 -13.82 -16.33 -7.63
CA ILE A 103 -13.16 -15.25 -8.37
C ILE A 103 -13.55 -15.32 -9.85
N ASP A 104 -13.59 -16.52 -10.42
CA ASP A 104 -14.00 -16.72 -11.81
C ASP A 104 -15.41 -16.18 -12.08
N THR A 105 -16.31 -16.28 -11.08
CA THR A 105 -17.66 -15.72 -11.20
C THR A 105 -17.64 -14.21 -11.39
N PHE A 106 -16.81 -13.49 -10.64
CA PHE A 106 -16.67 -12.04 -10.82
C PHE A 106 -16.01 -11.69 -12.16
N VAL A 107 -15.00 -12.45 -12.56
CA VAL A 107 -14.33 -12.26 -13.86
C VAL A 107 -15.32 -12.47 -15.00
N LEU A 108 -16.06 -13.58 -14.97
CA LEU A 108 -17.03 -13.90 -16.02
C LEU A 108 -18.18 -12.87 -16.06
N ALA A 109 -18.68 -12.44 -14.91
CA ALA A 109 -19.71 -11.39 -14.86
C ALA A 109 -19.22 -10.05 -15.47
N ARG A 110 -17.91 -9.75 -15.35
CA ARG A 110 -17.34 -8.58 -16.02
C ARG A 110 -17.23 -8.81 -17.53
N LEU A 111 -16.79 -9.96 -17.98
CA LEU A 111 -16.75 -10.33 -19.39
C LEU A 111 -18.15 -10.27 -20.02
N ASP A 112 -19.15 -10.82 -19.34
CA ASP A 112 -20.54 -10.80 -19.79
C ASP A 112 -21.07 -9.36 -20.02
N ARG A 113 -20.74 -8.43 -19.13
CA ARG A 113 -21.11 -7.01 -19.28
C ARG A 113 -20.48 -6.36 -20.50
N GLU A 114 -19.25 -6.73 -20.80
CA GLU A 114 -18.51 -6.23 -21.97
C GLU A 114 -18.79 -7.06 -23.24
N GLN A 115 -19.71 -8.05 -23.17
CA GLN A 115 -20.03 -8.96 -24.27
C GLN A 115 -18.82 -9.74 -24.80
N LEU A 116 -17.85 -10.01 -23.92
CA LEU A 116 -16.64 -10.76 -24.21
C LEU A 116 -16.79 -12.21 -23.74
N LYS A 117 -16.13 -13.12 -24.42
CA LYS A 117 -16.02 -14.53 -24.00
C LYS A 117 -14.64 -14.81 -23.43
N PRO A 118 -14.53 -15.70 -22.43
CA PRO A 118 -13.22 -16.18 -21.99
C PRO A 118 -12.43 -16.77 -23.16
N ALA A 119 -11.12 -16.49 -23.20
CA ALA A 119 -10.24 -17.15 -24.16
C ALA A 119 -10.14 -18.66 -23.87
N PRO A 120 -9.86 -19.50 -24.87
CA PRO A 120 -9.57 -20.91 -24.66
C PRO A 120 -8.40 -21.12 -23.68
N ALA A 121 -8.38 -22.25 -22.99
CA ALA A 121 -7.24 -22.62 -22.16
C ALA A 121 -5.96 -22.65 -23.01
N ALA A 122 -4.86 -22.14 -22.44
CA ALA A 122 -3.56 -22.18 -23.09
C ALA A 122 -3.08 -23.65 -23.26
N ASP A 123 -2.29 -23.89 -24.31
CA ASP A 123 -1.62 -25.18 -24.50
C ASP A 123 -0.61 -25.47 -23.37
N ARG A 124 -0.18 -26.71 -23.26
CA ARG A 124 0.67 -27.18 -22.16
C ARG A 124 2.05 -26.52 -22.14
N VAL A 125 2.64 -26.23 -23.28
CA VAL A 125 3.94 -25.53 -23.35
C VAL A 125 3.79 -24.09 -22.83
N THR A 126 2.74 -23.41 -23.26
CA THR A 126 2.42 -22.07 -22.76
C THR A 126 2.13 -22.08 -21.26
N LEU A 127 1.41 -23.09 -20.76
CA LEU A 127 1.07 -23.20 -19.32
C LEU A 127 2.33 -23.36 -18.47
N ILE A 128 3.21 -24.32 -18.80
CA ILE A 128 4.45 -24.51 -18.01
C ILE A 128 5.35 -23.28 -18.08
N ARG A 129 5.48 -22.65 -19.24
CA ARG A 129 6.26 -21.43 -19.39
C ARG A 129 5.75 -20.30 -18.50
N ARG A 130 4.44 -20.04 -18.54
CA ARG A 130 3.83 -19.00 -17.70
C ARG A 130 4.02 -19.29 -16.23
N LEU A 131 3.71 -20.51 -15.81
CA LEU A 131 3.82 -20.93 -14.40
C LEU A 131 5.26 -20.81 -13.89
N SER A 132 6.24 -21.23 -14.68
CA SER A 132 7.66 -21.16 -14.30
C SER A 132 8.11 -19.70 -14.13
N LEU A 133 7.74 -18.82 -15.05
CA LEU A 133 8.07 -17.40 -14.96
C LEU A 133 7.38 -16.72 -13.76
N ASP A 134 6.14 -17.08 -13.48
CA ASP A 134 5.38 -16.51 -12.35
C ASP A 134 5.94 -16.98 -11.01
N LEU A 135 6.11 -18.30 -10.82
CA LEU A 135 6.51 -18.86 -9.53
C LEU A 135 8.04 -18.78 -9.28
N LEU A 136 8.85 -19.02 -10.30
CA LEU A 136 10.32 -19.13 -10.16
C LEU A 136 11.07 -17.95 -10.77
N GLY A 137 10.43 -17.15 -11.61
CA GLY A 137 11.05 -16.03 -12.32
C GLY A 137 11.99 -16.46 -13.47
N LEU A 138 12.04 -17.76 -13.77
CA LEU A 138 12.92 -18.37 -14.78
C LEU A 138 12.09 -19.19 -15.78
N PRO A 139 12.53 -19.31 -17.05
CA PRO A 139 11.90 -20.24 -17.98
C PRO A 139 12.13 -21.70 -17.52
N PRO A 140 11.22 -22.63 -17.85
CA PRO A 140 11.45 -24.05 -17.59
C PRO A 140 12.58 -24.58 -18.46
N SER A 141 13.29 -25.62 -17.98
CA SER A 141 14.23 -26.38 -18.81
C SER A 141 13.47 -27.25 -19.85
N THR A 142 14.17 -27.68 -20.90
CA THR A 142 13.61 -28.61 -21.91
C THR A 142 13.10 -29.88 -21.26
N ASP A 143 13.87 -30.48 -20.34
CA ASP A 143 13.48 -31.70 -19.63
C ASP A 143 12.22 -31.51 -18.78
N GLN A 144 12.03 -30.34 -18.17
CA GLN A 144 10.82 -30.01 -17.43
C GLN A 144 9.60 -29.89 -18.35
N VAL A 145 9.78 -29.30 -19.54
CA VAL A 145 8.73 -29.23 -20.56
C VAL A 145 8.35 -30.61 -21.02
N ASP A 146 9.33 -31.44 -21.41
CA ASP A 146 9.10 -32.80 -21.91
C ASP A 146 8.43 -33.69 -20.87
N ALA A 147 8.89 -33.64 -19.62
CA ALA A 147 8.27 -34.36 -18.50
C ALA A 147 6.81 -33.92 -18.25
N PHE A 148 6.52 -32.62 -18.38
CA PHE A 148 5.15 -32.15 -18.24
C PHE A 148 4.28 -32.57 -19.44
N LEU A 149 4.79 -32.52 -20.65
CA LEU A 149 4.08 -32.96 -21.84
C LEU A 149 3.75 -34.46 -21.80
N ALA A 150 4.68 -35.28 -21.30
CA ALA A 150 4.51 -36.73 -21.13
C ALA A 150 3.52 -37.10 -20.02
N ASP A 151 3.33 -36.27 -19.00
CA ASP A 151 2.39 -36.52 -17.89
C ASP A 151 0.94 -36.24 -18.32
N THR A 152 0.27 -37.22 -18.87
CA THR A 152 -1.13 -37.14 -19.33
C THR A 152 -2.16 -37.49 -18.25
N ALA A 153 -1.72 -37.86 -17.04
CA ALA A 153 -2.60 -38.28 -15.96
C ALA A 153 -3.44 -37.09 -15.40
N PRO A 154 -4.63 -37.35 -14.89
CA PRO A 154 -5.42 -36.32 -14.19
C PRO A 154 -4.61 -35.61 -13.12
N GLY A 155 -4.72 -34.29 -13.01
CA GLY A 155 -3.97 -33.49 -12.03
C GLY A 155 -2.52 -33.17 -12.41
N ALA A 156 -2.06 -33.45 -13.62
CA ALA A 156 -0.71 -33.14 -14.08
C ALA A 156 -0.29 -31.68 -13.84
N TYR A 157 -1.22 -30.75 -14.07
CA TYR A 157 -0.95 -29.34 -13.82
C TYR A 157 -0.78 -29.02 -12.32
N SER A 158 -1.60 -29.59 -11.44
CA SER A 158 -1.47 -29.43 -10.00
C SER A 158 -0.13 -29.98 -9.49
N ARG A 159 0.27 -31.16 -9.96
CA ARG A 159 1.59 -31.73 -9.63
C ARG A 159 2.74 -30.86 -10.13
N LEU A 160 2.58 -30.20 -11.27
CA LEU A 160 3.57 -29.22 -11.76
C LEU A 160 3.66 -28.01 -10.82
N VAL A 161 2.52 -27.47 -10.39
CA VAL A 161 2.44 -26.36 -9.42
C VAL A 161 3.15 -26.73 -8.12
N ASP A 162 2.84 -27.90 -7.55
CA ASP A 162 3.41 -28.39 -6.30
C ASP A 162 4.95 -28.51 -6.39
N ARG A 163 5.46 -29.07 -7.51
CA ARG A 163 6.90 -29.16 -7.75
C ARG A 163 7.57 -27.79 -7.83
N MET A 164 6.92 -26.81 -8.46
CA MET A 164 7.48 -25.46 -8.57
C MET A 164 7.44 -24.72 -7.24
N LEU A 165 6.39 -24.88 -6.47
CA LEU A 165 6.29 -24.32 -5.12
C LEU A 165 7.32 -24.90 -4.16
N ALA A 166 7.68 -26.20 -4.32
CA ALA A 166 8.73 -26.87 -3.54
C ALA A 166 10.16 -26.52 -4.02
N SER A 167 10.33 -25.72 -5.05
CA SER A 167 11.64 -25.33 -5.57
C SER A 167 12.26 -24.21 -4.72
N PRO A 168 13.57 -24.28 -4.36
CA PRO A 168 14.26 -23.17 -3.69
C PRO A 168 14.19 -21.85 -4.46
N ARG A 169 14.00 -21.90 -5.77
CA ARG A 169 13.82 -20.72 -6.62
C ARG A 169 12.54 -19.94 -6.32
N TYR A 170 11.55 -20.60 -5.68
CA TYR A 170 10.33 -19.92 -5.25
C TYR A 170 10.65 -18.83 -4.22
N GLY A 171 11.39 -19.15 -3.18
CA GLY A 171 11.80 -18.18 -2.17
C GLY A 171 12.72 -17.09 -2.73
N GLU A 172 13.62 -17.43 -3.66
CA GLU A 172 14.45 -16.43 -4.36
C GLU A 172 13.58 -15.43 -5.14
N ARG A 173 12.56 -15.93 -5.84
CA ARG A 173 11.65 -15.10 -6.63
C ARG A 173 10.75 -14.22 -5.76
N TRP A 174 10.18 -14.79 -4.70
CA TRP A 174 9.16 -14.10 -3.88
C TRP A 174 9.75 -13.35 -2.70
N GLY A 175 10.93 -13.73 -2.23
CA GLY A 175 11.67 -13.01 -1.17
C GLY A 175 11.95 -11.56 -1.51
N ARG A 176 12.13 -11.22 -2.78
CA ARG A 176 12.35 -9.84 -3.22
C ARG A 176 11.22 -8.89 -2.82
N HIS A 177 9.97 -9.35 -2.83
CA HIS A 177 8.83 -8.49 -2.44
C HIS A 177 8.88 -8.12 -0.96
N TRP A 178 9.28 -9.06 -0.11
CA TRP A 178 9.53 -8.77 1.29
C TRP A 178 10.74 -7.86 1.49
N LEU A 179 11.81 -8.14 0.78
CA LEU A 179 13.05 -7.37 0.85
C LEU A 179 12.85 -5.91 0.38
N ASP A 180 12.01 -5.69 -0.63
CA ASP A 180 11.60 -4.35 -1.07
C ASP A 180 10.86 -3.58 0.05
N LEU A 181 9.94 -4.24 0.76
CA LEU A 181 9.24 -3.64 1.91
C LEU A 181 10.20 -3.33 3.06
N ALA A 182 11.17 -4.23 3.31
CA ALA A 182 12.19 -4.06 4.33
C ALA A 182 13.30 -3.06 3.93
N ARG A 183 13.24 -2.51 2.71
CA ARG A 183 14.27 -1.60 2.17
C ARG A 183 15.66 -2.24 2.17
N TYR A 184 15.74 -3.53 1.85
CA TYR A 184 17.00 -4.25 1.73
C TYR A 184 17.79 -3.74 0.52
N ALA A 185 19.12 -3.62 0.71
CA ALA A 185 20.08 -3.40 -0.37
C ALA A 185 21.42 -4.02 -0.01
N ASP A 186 22.18 -4.47 -1.00
CA ASP A 186 23.53 -5.01 -0.84
C ASP A 186 24.60 -3.92 -0.66
N SER A 187 24.24 -2.65 -0.89
CA SER A 187 25.10 -1.47 -0.72
C SER A 187 24.33 -0.30 -0.12
N ASP A 188 25.04 0.72 0.33
CA ASP A 188 24.44 1.92 0.92
C ASP A 188 23.84 2.87 -0.13
N GLY A 189 24.20 2.75 -1.40
CA GLY A 189 23.68 3.53 -2.50
C GLY A 189 24.27 4.93 -2.56
N PHE A 190 23.41 5.94 -2.58
CA PHE A 190 23.72 7.34 -2.78
C PHE A 190 24.91 7.85 -1.95
N THR A 191 25.78 8.69 -2.49
CA THR A 191 26.98 9.37 -1.93
C THR A 191 28.23 8.50 -1.81
N ILE A 192 28.25 7.48 -0.98
CA ILE A 192 29.34 6.51 -0.85
C ILE A 192 28.68 5.12 -0.90
N ASP A 193 28.79 4.47 -2.04
CA ASP A 193 28.18 3.18 -2.27
C ASP A 193 29.02 2.04 -1.66
N ALA A 194 29.09 2.03 -0.33
CA ALA A 194 29.81 0.98 0.41
C ALA A 194 28.98 -0.31 0.46
N ALA A 195 29.66 -1.46 0.33
CA ALA A 195 29.04 -2.76 0.45
C ALA A 195 28.54 -3.00 1.88
N ARG A 196 27.32 -3.54 2.01
CA ARG A 196 26.70 -3.91 3.28
C ARG A 196 26.83 -5.40 3.55
N SER A 197 27.01 -5.77 4.79
CA SER A 197 27.16 -7.18 5.20
C SER A 197 25.85 -7.79 5.75
N ILE A 198 24.69 -7.40 5.21
CA ILE A 198 23.39 -7.87 5.68
C ILE A 198 22.77 -8.99 4.82
N TRP A 199 23.54 -9.55 3.92
CA TRP A 199 23.11 -10.65 3.03
C TRP A 199 22.52 -11.85 3.77
N LYS A 200 22.93 -12.10 5.03
CA LYS A 200 22.36 -13.15 5.89
C LYS A 200 20.86 -12.96 6.14
N TYR A 201 20.39 -11.72 6.22
CA TYR A 201 18.97 -11.42 6.34
C TYR A 201 18.22 -11.81 5.06
N ARG A 202 18.77 -11.47 3.89
CA ARG A 202 18.21 -11.89 2.60
C ARG A 202 18.09 -13.42 2.52
N ASP A 203 19.16 -14.13 2.84
CA ASP A 203 19.18 -15.59 2.76
C ASP A 203 18.20 -16.22 3.75
N TRP A 204 18.06 -15.64 4.95
CA TRP A 204 17.05 -16.05 5.92
C TRP A 204 15.63 -15.83 5.40
N VAL A 205 15.35 -14.69 4.79
CA VAL A 205 14.02 -14.39 4.18
C VAL A 205 13.70 -15.39 3.09
N ILE A 206 14.65 -15.69 2.19
CA ILE A 206 14.49 -16.68 1.13
C ILE A 206 14.16 -18.06 1.72
N GLY A 207 14.91 -18.50 2.73
CA GLY A 207 14.66 -19.76 3.41
C GLY A 207 13.34 -19.81 4.17
N ALA A 208 12.88 -18.69 4.73
CA ALA A 208 11.61 -18.59 5.46
C ALA A 208 10.38 -18.60 4.54
N ILE A 209 10.54 -18.26 3.26
CA ILE A 209 9.46 -18.31 2.26
C ILE A 209 9.34 -19.71 1.65
N ASN A 210 10.43 -20.46 1.53
CA ASN A 210 10.48 -21.87 1.09
C ASN A 210 10.04 -22.82 2.19
#